data_b07c726ef2a54146a0e3ef0e3b2df4bb
#
_entry.id   b07c726ef2a54146a0e3ef0e3b2df4bb
#
_cell.length_a   1.000
_cell.length_b   1.000
_cell.length_c   1.000
_cell.angle_alpha   90.00
_cell.angle_beta   90.00
_cell.angle_gamma   90.00
#
_symmetry.space_group_name_H-M   'P 1'
#
loop_
_entity.id
_entity.type
_entity.pdbx_description
1 polymer ?
#
loop_
_entity_poly.entity_id
_entity_poly.type
_entity_poly.pdbx_seq_one_letter_code
_entity_poly.pdbx_strand_id
1 'polypeptide(L)'
;MADKLETYRAKRDPRRTSEPIPDAEPLPRGDDDTFVIQEHHARSLHWDLRLERGGVLVSWAIPRGLPPDPGTNHLAVHTEDHPMEYARFEGEIPQGEYGGGRMFVWDRGRYTTEKWTDREVKIVLSGARASGRYVLFQTRGKNWMIHRMDPPVPGWEPIPETVVPMRPVTRARVPRDAERYGWEFSWGGLRAVALVSGGRLVLRDASGTEITKEHGWLRAMAESLGSRSAVLDGEIVPLGGNPVYVCSDLLYDDGRSLLAEPYERRRARLEGLELAGPRWQTAPSWPGEVRAVRRAAAEQGLPGVLGKRLDSPYEPGEESPAWVLLPS
;
A
#
# COMPACT_ATOMS: atom_id res chain seq x y z
N MET A 1 -2.03 31.35 -29.10
CA MET A 1 -1.39 30.15 -28.52
C MET A 1 -2.42 29.04 -28.55
N ALA A 2 -2.01 27.80 -28.76
CA ALA A 2 -2.97 26.67 -28.70
C ALA A 2 -3.54 26.57 -27.29
N ASP A 3 -4.85 26.26 -27.20
CA ASP A 3 -5.53 26.05 -25.94
C ASP A 3 -5.08 24.70 -25.30
N LYS A 4 -4.27 24.78 -24.26
CA LYS A 4 -3.71 23.61 -23.59
C LYS A 4 -4.76 22.74 -22.89
N LEU A 5 -5.92 23.31 -22.53
CA LEU A 5 -7.01 22.61 -21.83
C LEU A 5 -8.15 22.15 -22.74
N GLU A 6 -8.03 22.30 -24.06
CA GLU A 6 -9.06 21.86 -25.02
C GLU A 6 -9.42 20.37 -24.83
N THR A 7 -8.40 19.50 -24.78
CA THR A 7 -8.60 18.05 -24.57
C THR A 7 -9.22 17.75 -23.20
N TYR A 8 -8.85 18.50 -22.16
CA TYR A 8 -9.40 18.36 -20.82
C TYR A 8 -10.90 18.68 -20.80
N ARG A 9 -11.29 19.85 -21.37
CA ARG A 9 -12.70 20.28 -21.43
C ARG A 9 -13.57 19.36 -22.31
N ALA A 10 -13.02 18.89 -23.43
CA ALA A 10 -13.75 18.01 -24.34
C ALA A 10 -14.15 16.65 -23.73
N LYS A 11 -13.48 16.22 -22.66
CA LYS A 11 -13.74 14.95 -21.97
C LYS A 11 -14.68 15.06 -20.77
N ARG A 12 -15.15 16.26 -20.41
CA ARG A 12 -15.90 16.51 -19.16
C ARG A 12 -17.21 17.27 -19.44
N ASP A 13 -18.26 16.84 -18.75
CA ASP A 13 -19.53 17.57 -18.71
C ASP A 13 -19.64 18.26 -17.32
N PRO A 14 -19.60 19.61 -17.25
CA PRO A 14 -19.67 20.35 -15.97
C PRO A 14 -20.92 20.08 -15.15
N ARG A 15 -21.96 19.49 -15.75
CA ARG A 15 -23.19 19.11 -15.04
C ARG A 15 -23.09 17.72 -14.40
N ARG A 16 -22.03 16.94 -14.69
CA ARG A 16 -21.91 15.54 -14.32
C ARG A 16 -20.66 15.25 -13.46
N THR A 17 -19.73 16.19 -13.37
CA THR A 17 -18.51 16.07 -12.55
C THR A 17 -18.36 17.28 -11.63
N SER A 18 -17.74 17.06 -10.46
CA SER A 18 -17.30 18.11 -9.54
C SER A 18 -15.89 18.63 -9.85
N GLU A 19 -15.25 18.10 -10.88
CA GLU A 19 -13.93 18.55 -11.30
C GLU A 19 -13.95 20.02 -11.75
N PRO A 20 -12.91 20.81 -11.45
CA PRO A 20 -12.82 22.19 -11.90
C PRO A 20 -12.68 22.24 -13.41
N ILE A 21 -13.62 22.93 -14.10
CA ILE A 21 -13.61 23.12 -15.55
C ILE A 21 -13.59 24.61 -15.82
N PRO A 22 -12.40 25.24 -15.93
CA PRO A 22 -12.29 26.68 -16.20
C PRO A 22 -12.72 27.02 -17.63
N ASP A 23 -13.22 28.23 -17.81
CA ASP A 23 -13.50 28.81 -19.12
C ASP A 23 -12.20 28.96 -19.95
N ALA A 24 -12.38 29.28 -21.26
CA ALA A 24 -11.26 29.38 -22.21
C ALA A 24 -10.42 30.66 -22.07
N GLU A 25 -10.42 31.33 -20.92
CA GLU A 25 -9.66 32.55 -20.66
C GLU A 25 -8.14 32.30 -20.49
N PRO A 26 -7.29 33.35 -20.61
CA PRO A 26 -5.87 33.20 -20.41
C PRO A 26 -5.56 32.55 -19.05
N LEU A 27 -4.85 31.43 -19.10
CA LEU A 27 -4.48 30.68 -17.91
C LEU A 27 -3.62 31.53 -16.97
N PRO A 28 -3.85 31.51 -15.65
CA PRO A 28 -3.00 32.19 -14.71
C PRO A 28 -1.57 31.62 -14.80
N ARG A 29 -0.59 32.50 -14.98
CA ARG A 29 0.81 32.07 -14.92
C ARG A 29 1.26 32.09 -13.49
N GLY A 30 1.67 30.91 -12.99
CA GLY A 30 2.40 30.77 -11.75
C GLY A 30 3.92 30.76 -11.98
N ASP A 31 4.67 30.27 -11.01
CA ASP A 31 6.12 30.26 -11.03
C ASP A 31 6.71 29.00 -11.68
N ASP A 32 5.89 28.11 -12.22
CA ASP A 32 6.27 26.81 -12.79
C ASP A 32 7.02 25.92 -11.75
N ASP A 33 6.62 25.98 -10.50
CA ASP A 33 7.29 25.33 -9.38
C ASP A 33 6.38 24.49 -8.45
N THR A 34 5.08 24.44 -8.75
CA THR A 34 4.10 23.72 -7.94
C THR A 34 3.93 22.29 -8.46
N PHE A 35 3.94 21.32 -7.56
CA PHE A 35 3.50 19.96 -7.89
C PHE A 35 2.39 19.47 -6.96
N VAL A 36 1.61 18.55 -7.46
CA VAL A 36 0.69 17.72 -6.69
C VAL A 36 0.79 16.26 -7.14
N ILE A 37 0.67 15.36 -6.20
CA ILE A 37 0.49 13.92 -6.44
C ILE A 37 -0.85 13.54 -5.84
N GLN A 38 -1.72 12.98 -6.66
CA GLN A 38 -3.06 12.56 -6.23
C GLN A 38 -3.16 11.04 -6.30
N GLU A 39 -3.59 10.42 -5.21
CA GLU A 39 -3.92 9.01 -5.15
C GLU A 39 -5.33 8.83 -5.72
N HIS A 40 -5.45 8.05 -6.79
CA HIS A 40 -6.67 7.90 -7.55
C HIS A 40 -7.17 6.45 -7.52
N HIS A 41 -8.26 6.21 -6.79
CA HIS A 41 -8.97 4.96 -6.71
C HIS A 41 -9.99 4.85 -7.86
N ALA A 42 -9.49 4.68 -9.08
CA ALA A 42 -10.27 4.45 -10.29
C ALA A 42 -10.52 2.95 -10.52
N ARG A 43 -10.61 2.49 -11.78
CA ARG A 43 -10.65 1.06 -12.12
C ARG A 43 -9.47 0.28 -11.53
N SER A 44 -8.32 0.93 -11.42
CA SER A 44 -7.12 0.44 -10.75
C SER A 44 -6.48 1.60 -10.01
N LEU A 45 -5.98 1.36 -8.80
CA LEU A 45 -5.26 2.35 -8.03
C LEU A 45 -4.02 2.82 -8.80
N HIS A 46 -3.81 4.13 -8.85
CA HIS A 46 -2.63 4.78 -9.41
C HIS A 46 -2.43 6.16 -8.78
N TRP A 47 -1.28 6.76 -9.03
CA TRP A 47 -0.94 8.11 -8.58
C TRP A 47 -0.75 9.01 -9.78
N ASP A 48 -1.42 10.16 -9.77
CA ASP A 48 -1.26 11.20 -10.77
C ASP A 48 -0.22 12.21 -10.29
N LEU A 49 0.97 12.20 -10.88
CA LEU A 49 1.95 13.27 -10.73
C LEU A 49 1.60 14.41 -11.68
N ARG A 50 1.40 15.60 -11.14
CA ARG A 50 1.07 16.82 -11.89
C ARG A 50 2.07 17.92 -11.55
N LEU A 51 2.66 18.51 -12.60
CA LEU A 51 3.67 19.57 -12.51
C LEU A 51 3.12 20.82 -13.18
N GLU A 52 3.10 21.92 -12.46
CA GLU A 52 2.75 23.23 -13.04
C GLU A 52 3.73 23.59 -14.16
N ARG A 53 3.24 23.90 -15.36
CA ARG A 53 4.06 24.37 -16.47
C ARG A 53 3.29 25.26 -17.44
N GLY A 54 3.62 26.55 -17.46
CA GLY A 54 3.00 27.52 -18.36
C GLY A 54 1.50 27.62 -18.17
N GLY A 55 1.03 27.68 -16.91
CA GLY A 55 -0.35 27.89 -16.53
C GLY A 55 -1.25 26.63 -16.52
N VAL A 56 -0.68 25.44 -16.69
CA VAL A 56 -1.40 24.16 -16.59
C VAL A 56 -0.62 23.18 -15.73
N LEU A 57 -1.27 22.10 -15.37
CA LEU A 57 -0.67 20.93 -14.69
C LEU A 57 -0.38 19.85 -15.75
N VAL A 58 0.86 19.75 -16.20
CA VAL A 58 1.33 18.64 -17.04
C VAL A 58 1.31 17.37 -16.20
N SER A 59 0.69 16.29 -16.69
CA SER A 59 0.24 15.19 -15.83
C SER A 59 0.66 13.81 -16.34
N TRP A 60 1.04 12.94 -15.39
CA TRP A 60 1.34 11.52 -15.64
C TRP A 60 0.63 10.64 -14.63
N ALA A 61 -0.10 9.65 -15.11
CA ALA A 61 -0.64 8.56 -14.27
C ALA A 61 0.44 7.50 -14.04
N ILE A 62 0.77 7.21 -12.78
CA ILE A 62 1.83 6.29 -12.37
C ILE A 62 1.20 5.10 -11.62
N PRO A 63 0.99 3.94 -12.27
CA PRO A 63 0.27 2.81 -11.68
C PRO A 63 0.90 2.18 -10.43
N ARG A 64 2.16 2.48 -10.14
CA ARG A 64 2.90 1.97 -8.97
C ARG A 64 3.37 3.09 -8.04
N GLY A 65 2.91 4.32 -8.24
CA GLY A 65 3.41 5.50 -7.54
C GLY A 65 4.85 5.85 -7.93
N LEU A 66 5.46 6.77 -7.18
CA LEU A 66 6.86 7.15 -7.39
C LEU A 66 7.80 5.98 -7.03
N PRO A 67 8.87 5.73 -7.82
CA PRO A 67 9.88 4.76 -7.44
C PRO A 67 10.58 5.21 -6.15
N PRO A 68 10.71 4.33 -5.14
CA PRO A 68 11.33 4.68 -3.86
C PRO A 68 12.86 4.69 -3.91
N ASP A 69 13.43 4.02 -4.89
CA ASP A 69 14.88 3.82 -5.08
C ASP A 69 15.27 3.86 -6.56
N PRO A 70 16.57 3.98 -6.89
CA PRO A 70 17.06 3.96 -8.27
C PRO A 70 17.10 2.56 -8.91
N GLY A 71 16.79 1.50 -8.18
CA GLY A 71 16.87 0.12 -8.71
C GLY A 71 15.78 -0.21 -9.72
N THR A 72 14.65 0.50 -9.70
CA THR A 72 13.51 0.23 -10.57
C THR A 72 12.92 1.48 -11.20
N ASN A 73 12.49 1.35 -12.47
CA ASN A 73 11.73 2.38 -13.14
C ASN A 73 10.23 2.05 -13.05
N HIS A 74 9.41 3.06 -12.82
CA HIS A 74 7.96 2.88 -12.89
C HIS A 74 7.41 3.46 -14.19
N LEU A 75 6.37 2.81 -14.73
CA LEU A 75 5.61 3.35 -15.86
C LEU A 75 4.92 4.65 -15.44
N ALA A 76 5.02 5.67 -16.28
CA ALA A 76 4.31 6.94 -16.16
C ALA A 76 3.59 7.20 -17.49
N VAL A 77 2.27 7.21 -17.47
CA VAL A 77 1.47 7.44 -18.68
C VAL A 77 1.12 8.91 -18.75
N HIS A 78 1.65 9.61 -19.75
CA HIS A 78 1.33 11.03 -19.98
C HIS A 78 -0.15 11.17 -20.34
N THR A 79 -0.85 11.98 -19.58
CA THR A 79 -2.28 12.27 -19.77
C THR A 79 -2.47 13.67 -20.33
N GLU A 80 -3.70 14.15 -20.45
CA GLU A 80 -3.97 15.54 -20.82
C GLU A 80 -3.53 16.51 -19.73
N ASP A 81 -3.24 17.75 -20.11
CA ASP A 81 -2.97 18.82 -19.17
C ASP A 81 -4.24 19.17 -18.37
N HIS A 82 -4.08 19.48 -17.08
CA HIS A 82 -5.16 19.84 -16.18
C HIS A 82 -5.08 21.31 -15.77
N PRO A 83 -6.20 21.94 -15.37
CA PRO A 83 -6.18 23.29 -14.87
C PRO A 83 -5.49 23.40 -13.51
N MET A 84 -4.96 24.57 -13.17
CA MET A 84 -4.24 24.79 -11.90
C MET A 84 -5.10 24.54 -10.66
N GLU A 85 -6.41 24.78 -10.74
CA GLU A 85 -7.39 24.52 -9.68
C GLU A 85 -7.42 23.03 -9.30
N TYR A 86 -7.07 22.15 -10.25
CA TYR A 86 -7.01 20.72 -10.02
C TYR A 86 -5.94 20.30 -8.99
N ALA A 87 -4.94 21.15 -8.72
CA ALA A 87 -3.93 20.90 -7.69
C ALA A 87 -4.50 20.76 -6.27
N ARG A 88 -5.74 21.19 -6.05
CA ARG A 88 -6.44 21.12 -4.76
C ARG A 88 -7.67 20.22 -4.81
N PHE A 89 -7.92 19.59 -5.95
CA PHE A 89 -9.10 18.77 -6.14
C PHE A 89 -8.98 17.46 -5.37
N GLU A 90 -9.98 17.20 -4.52
CA GLU A 90 -10.24 15.94 -3.83
C GLU A 90 -11.74 15.64 -3.94
N GLY A 91 -12.09 14.38 -4.12
CA GLY A 91 -13.49 14.01 -4.20
C GLY A 91 -13.76 12.79 -5.05
N GLU A 92 -15.04 12.62 -5.37
CA GLU A 92 -15.52 11.52 -6.20
C GLU A 92 -15.84 12.03 -7.61
N ILE A 93 -15.22 11.39 -8.60
CA ILE A 93 -15.59 11.53 -10.02
C ILE A 93 -16.59 10.42 -10.31
N PRO A 94 -17.82 10.73 -10.76
CA PRO A 94 -18.87 9.74 -10.93
C PRO A 94 -18.46 8.58 -11.84
N GLN A 95 -18.92 7.38 -11.51
CA GLN A 95 -18.70 6.21 -12.37
C GLN A 95 -19.35 6.41 -13.75
N GLY A 96 -18.60 6.08 -14.80
CA GLY A 96 -19.01 6.31 -16.17
C GLY A 96 -18.50 7.61 -16.79
N GLU A 97 -18.03 8.54 -15.98
CA GLU A 97 -17.29 9.71 -16.45
C GLU A 97 -15.81 9.37 -16.68
N TYR A 98 -15.13 10.20 -17.49
CA TYR A 98 -13.71 10.04 -17.72
C TYR A 98 -12.92 10.24 -16.42
N GLY A 99 -12.13 9.24 -16.03
CA GLY A 99 -11.40 9.28 -14.76
C GLY A 99 -12.26 8.93 -13.54
N GLY A 100 -13.44 8.30 -13.70
CA GLY A 100 -14.34 7.93 -12.59
C GLY A 100 -13.64 7.19 -11.46
N GLY A 101 -13.88 7.61 -10.21
CA GLY A 101 -13.28 7.08 -9.00
C GLY A 101 -13.10 8.13 -7.90
N ARG A 102 -12.46 7.75 -6.80
CA ARG A 102 -12.16 8.67 -5.69
C ARG A 102 -10.71 9.15 -5.78
N MET A 103 -10.52 10.43 -5.55
CA MET A 103 -9.24 11.10 -5.63
C MET A 103 -8.91 11.84 -4.33
N PHE A 104 -7.67 11.68 -3.86
CA PHE A 104 -7.13 12.33 -2.67
C PHE A 104 -5.79 12.97 -2.96
N VAL A 105 -5.49 14.11 -2.37
CA VAL A 105 -4.13 14.68 -2.43
C VAL A 105 -3.21 13.83 -1.56
N TRP A 106 -2.36 13.02 -2.20
CA TRP A 106 -1.37 12.18 -1.53
C TRP A 106 -0.16 12.99 -1.03
N ASP A 107 0.31 13.95 -1.86
CA ASP A 107 1.34 14.92 -1.50
C ASP A 107 1.26 16.15 -2.41
N ARG A 108 1.80 17.25 -1.93
CA ARG A 108 1.95 18.50 -2.71
C ARG A 108 3.13 19.29 -2.18
N GLY A 109 3.69 20.11 -3.03
CA GLY A 109 4.83 20.93 -2.65
C GLY A 109 5.36 21.75 -3.81
N ARG A 110 6.64 22.07 -3.70
CA ARG A 110 7.35 22.77 -4.76
C ARG A 110 8.31 21.83 -5.48
N TYR A 111 8.63 22.16 -6.73
CA TYR A 111 9.67 21.48 -7.47
C TYR A 111 10.57 22.46 -8.19
N THR A 112 11.80 22.05 -8.48
CA THR A 112 12.70 22.79 -9.36
C THR A 112 12.97 21.99 -10.62
N THR A 113 13.07 22.68 -11.75
CA THR A 113 13.35 22.06 -13.05
C THR A 113 14.87 22.07 -13.30
N GLU A 114 15.47 20.88 -13.49
CA GLU A 114 16.84 20.76 -13.98
C GLU A 114 16.87 20.66 -15.52
N LYS A 115 15.86 20.01 -16.12
CA LYS A 115 15.69 19.89 -17.57
C LYS A 115 14.22 19.71 -17.93
N TRP A 116 13.79 20.36 -19.00
CA TRP A 116 12.45 20.17 -19.56
C TRP A 116 12.51 20.17 -21.08
N THR A 117 12.20 19.04 -21.68
CA THR A 117 12.05 18.86 -23.14
C THR A 117 10.79 18.05 -23.42
N ASP A 118 10.40 17.93 -24.67
CA ASP A 118 9.23 17.15 -25.08
C ASP A 118 9.35 15.64 -24.77
N ARG A 119 10.57 15.16 -24.49
CA ARG A 119 10.85 13.73 -24.28
C ARG A 119 11.55 13.41 -22.96
N GLU A 120 11.94 14.42 -22.19
CA GLU A 120 12.65 14.23 -20.93
C GLU A 120 12.38 15.41 -19.99
N VAL A 121 11.99 15.10 -18.76
CA VAL A 121 11.78 16.05 -17.67
C VAL A 121 12.59 15.60 -16.47
N LYS A 122 13.54 16.46 -16.01
CA LYS A 122 14.31 16.26 -14.77
C LYS A 122 13.92 17.30 -13.75
N ILE A 123 13.54 16.84 -12.57
CA ILE A 123 13.01 17.67 -11.49
C ILE A 123 13.57 17.27 -10.14
N VAL A 124 13.55 18.21 -9.20
CA VAL A 124 13.74 17.94 -7.78
C VAL A 124 12.44 18.27 -7.09
N LEU A 125 11.81 17.26 -6.48
CA LEU A 125 10.59 17.43 -5.69
C LEU A 125 10.93 17.81 -4.25
N SER A 126 10.12 18.69 -3.66
CA SER A 126 10.20 19.15 -2.27
C SER A 126 8.80 19.14 -1.65
N GLY A 127 8.31 17.95 -1.35
CA GLY A 127 7.05 17.69 -0.67
C GLY A 127 7.26 17.08 0.72
N ALA A 128 6.16 16.80 1.39
CA ALA A 128 6.16 16.17 2.71
C ALA A 128 6.45 14.66 2.62
N ARG A 129 5.98 14.00 1.57
CA ARG A 129 6.13 12.55 1.32
C ARG A 129 7.06 12.30 0.13
N ALA A 130 6.94 13.09 -0.94
CA ALA A 130 7.76 12.99 -2.14
C ALA A 130 8.87 14.03 -2.14
N SER A 131 10.11 13.57 -2.04
CA SER A 131 11.30 14.43 -2.09
C SER A 131 12.43 13.78 -2.86
N GLY A 132 13.31 14.61 -3.46
CA GLY A 132 14.49 14.16 -4.19
C GLY A 132 14.37 14.33 -5.71
N ARG A 133 15.39 13.85 -6.41
CA ARG A 133 15.57 14.03 -7.86
C ARG A 133 14.93 12.89 -8.62
N TYR A 134 14.12 13.26 -9.62
CA TYR A 134 13.46 12.32 -10.53
C TYR A 134 13.69 12.72 -11.97
N VAL A 135 13.75 11.73 -12.85
CA VAL A 135 13.68 11.92 -14.29
C VAL A 135 12.51 11.15 -14.88
N LEU A 136 11.70 11.85 -15.67
CA LEU A 136 10.70 11.25 -16.53
C LEU A 136 11.24 11.26 -17.96
N PHE A 137 11.16 10.14 -18.66
CA PHE A 137 11.61 10.05 -20.06
C PHE A 137 10.64 9.22 -20.89
N GLN A 138 10.35 9.73 -22.10
CA GLN A 138 9.44 9.14 -23.04
C GLN A 138 10.04 7.87 -23.65
N THR A 139 9.27 6.79 -23.65
CA THR A 139 9.62 5.54 -24.33
C THR A 139 8.88 5.40 -25.65
N ARG A 140 7.54 5.40 -25.63
CA ARG A 140 6.72 5.28 -26.84
C ARG A 140 5.36 5.96 -26.66
N GLY A 141 5.01 6.90 -27.55
CA GLY A 141 3.72 7.61 -27.52
C GLY A 141 3.48 8.26 -26.16
N LYS A 142 2.41 7.89 -25.47
CA LYS A 142 2.09 8.40 -24.14
C LYS A 142 2.84 7.70 -23.00
N ASN A 143 3.55 6.62 -23.29
CA ASN A 143 4.26 5.86 -22.28
C ASN A 143 5.61 6.53 -21.99
N TRP A 144 5.80 6.88 -20.74
CA TRP A 144 7.02 7.37 -20.16
C TRP A 144 7.44 6.43 -19.03
N MET A 145 8.68 6.56 -18.60
CA MET A 145 9.17 5.97 -17.36
C MET A 145 9.54 7.09 -16.41
N ILE A 146 9.32 6.87 -15.14
CA ILE A 146 9.85 7.70 -14.06
C ILE A 146 10.90 6.91 -13.29
N HIS A 147 12.03 7.55 -13.02
CA HIS A 147 13.18 7.00 -12.30
C HIS A 147 13.60 7.95 -11.19
N ARG A 148 13.84 7.40 -10.00
CA ARG A 148 14.46 8.14 -8.90
C ARG A 148 15.98 8.21 -9.13
N MET A 149 16.56 9.39 -9.07
CA MET A 149 17.99 9.60 -9.32
C MET A 149 18.81 9.59 -8.01
N ASP A 150 18.17 9.92 -6.89
CA ASP A 150 18.82 9.93 -5.57
C ASP A 150 18.74 8.55 -4.90
N PRO A 151 19.69 8.22 -4.01
CA PRO A 151 19.56 7.05 -3.15
C PRO A 151 18.23 7.07 -2.37
N PRO A 152 17.75 5.91 -1.91
CA PRO A 152 16.62 5.88 -1.00
C PRO A 152 16.96 6.61 0.31
N VAL A 153 15.93 6.93 1.08
CA VAL A 153 16.13 7.53 2.41
C VAL A 153 16.92 6.58 3.32
N PRO A 154 17.76 7.08 4.24
CA PRO A 154 18.52 6.23 5.14
C PRO A 154 17.63 5.22 5.90
N GLY A 155 18.05 3.97 5.93
CA GLY A 155 17.30 2.88 6.57
C GLY A 155 16.15 2.33 5.74
N TRP A 156 15.97 2.77 4.49
CA TRP A 156 15.04 2.15 3.57
C TRP A 156 15.59 0.82 3.03
N GLU A 157 14.75 -0.20 3.03
CA GLU A 157 15.02 -1.52 2.47
C GLU A 157 13.94 -1.86 1.43
N PRO A 158 14.27 -2.58 0.35
CA PRO A 158 13.26 -3.03 -0.60
C PRO A 158 12.32 -4.05 0.05
N ILE A 159 11.06 -4.08 -0.42
CA ILE A 159 10.13 -5.13 0.00
C ILE A 159 10.69 -6.50 -0.43
N PRO A 160 10.73 -7.52 0.45
CA PRO A 160 11.23 -8.83 0.09
C PRO A 160 10.34 -9.49 -0.98
N GLU A 161 10.92 -10.26 -1.89
CA GLU A 161 10.18 -10.99 -2.92
C GLU A 161 9.35 -12.15 -2.35
N THR A 162 9.83 -12.71 -1.25
CA THR A 162 9.18 -13.81 -0.54
C THR A 162 9.58 -13.83 0.92
N VAL A 163 8.67 -14.29 1.78
CA VAL A 163 8.95 -14.60 3.19
C VAL A 163 8.31 -15.95 3.48
N VAL A 164 9.12 -16.89 3.94
CA VAL A 164 8.60 -18.19 4.43
C VAL A 164 8.09 -17.99 5.86
N PRO A 165 6.84 -18.39 6.20
CA PRO A 165 6.31 -18.17 7.53
C PRO A 165 7.10 -18.90 8.62
N MET A 166 7.30 -18.21 9.75
CA MET A 166 7.77 -18.82 11.01
C MET A 166 6.73 -19.80 11.54
N ARG A 167 7.18 -20.91 12.13
CA ARG A 167 6.34 -22.01 12.60
C ARG A 167 6.41 -22.12 14.13
N PRO A 168 5.27 -22.41 14.79
CA PRO A 168 5.25 -22.65 16.23
C PRO A 168 5.72 -24.05 16.59
N VAL A 169 6.29 -24.20 17.78
CA VAL A 169 6.47 -25.49 18.44
C VAL A 169 5.16 -25.90 19.11
N THR A 170 4.68 -27.10 18.85
CA THR A 170 3.50 -27.63 19.53
C THR A 170 3.86 -28.10 20.95
N ARG A 171 3.09 -27.69 21.95
CA ARG A 171 3.25 -28.08 23.35
C ARG A 171 1.94 -28.56 23.96
N ALA A 172 2.03 -29.57 24.82
CA ALA A 172 0.86 -30.07 25.58
C ALA A 172 0.52 -29.21 26.81
N ARG A 173 1.49 -28.44 27.30
CA ARG A 173 1.33 -27.65 28.53
C ARG A 173 1.62 -26.18 28.28
N VAL A 174 0.89 -25.34 28.99
CA VAL A 174 1.12 -23.88 29.02
C VAL A 174 2.54 -23.59 29.51
N PRO A 175 3.32 -22.72 28.86
CA PRO A 175 4.61 -22.25 29.35
C PRO A 175 4.50 -21.64 30.76
N ARG A 176 5.54 -21.77 31.57
CA ARG A 176 5.54 -21.20 32.93
C ARG A 176 5.50 -19.66 32.92
N ASP A 177 6.04 -19.06 31.88
CA ASP A 177 6.12 -17.64 31.64
C ASP A 177 5.06 -17.16 30.62
N ALA A 178 3.86 -17.73 30.70
CA ALA A 178 2.75 -17.46 29.76
C ALA A 178 2.33 -15.98 29.70
N GLU A 179 2.63 -15.21 30.75
CA GLU A 179 2.42 -13.75 30.81
C GLU A 179 3.32 -12.97 29.85
N ARG A 180 4.40 -13.58 29.37
CA ARG A 180 5.31 -12.98 28.38
C ARG A 180 4.89 -13.25 26.93
N TYR A 181 3.70 -13.80 26.71
CA TYR A 181 3.17 -14.13 25.37
C TYR A 181 1.91 -13.33 25.08
N GLY A 182 1.78 -12.88 23.84
CA GLY A 182 0.50 -12.51 23.25
C GLY A 182 -0.20 -13.76 22.73
N TRP A 183 -1.40 -14.02 23.22
CA TRP A 183 -2.17 -15.21 22.88
C TRP A 183 -3.22 -14.90 21.84
N GLU A 184 -3.26 -15.69 20.78
CA GLU A 184 -4.17 -15.59 19.66
C GLU A 184 -4.94 -16.90 19.47
N PHE A 185 -6.06 -16.88 18.76
CA PHE A 185 -6.67 -18.12 18.29
C PHE A 185 -5.80 -18.77 17.21
N SER A 186 -5.66 -20.10 17.27
CA SER A 186 -5.23 -20.89 16.12
C SER A 186 -6.47 -21.20 15.28
N TRP A 187 -6.54 -20.61 14.10
CA TRP A 187 -7.73 -20.71 13.27
C TRP A 187 -7.79 -22.00 12.44
N GLY A 188 -6.64 -22.65 12.21
CA GLY A 188 -6.51 -23.85 11.39
C GLY A 188 -6.81 -23.60 9.91
N GLY A 189 -6.61 -22.38 9.46
CA GLY A 189 -6.79 -21.96 8.09
C GLY A 189 -5.60 -22.24 7.17
N LEU A 190 -5.68 -21.77 5.94
CA LEU A 190 -4.57 -21.78 5.01
C LEU A 190 -3.61 -20.64 5.37
N ARG A 191 -2.39 -20.98 5.85
CA ARG A 191 -1.37 -19.98 6.13
C ARG A 191 -0.97 -19.27 4.85
N ALA A 192 -0.97 -17.93 4.88
CA ALA A 192 -0.64 -17.11 3.73
C ALA A 192 0.08 -15.83 4.12
N VAL A 193 1.12 -15.50 3.35
CA VAL A 193 1.84 -14.23 3.44
C VAL A 193 1.38 -13.32 2.31
N ALA A 194 0.88 -12.15 2.66
CA ALA A 194 0.44 -11.13 1.71
C ALA A 194 1.53 -10.05 1.57
N LEU A 195 2.10 -9.93 0.37
CA LEU A 195 3.01 -8.86 -0.01
C LEU A 195 2.19 -7.79 -0.75
N VAL A 196 2.13 -6.61 -0.16
CA VAL A 196 1.38 -5.47 -0.70
C VAL A 196 2.35 -4.36 -1.10
N SER A 197 2.18 -3.80 -2.28
CA SER A 197 2.95 -2.64 -2.74
C SER A 197 2.15 -1.85 -3.77
N GLY A 198 1.91 -0.57 -3.49
CA GLY A 198 1.17 0.31 -4.38
C GLY A 198 -0.21 -0.25 -4.75
N GLY A 199 -0.98 -0.72 -3.79
CA GLY A 199 -2.30 -1.31 -3.97
C GLY A 199 -2.31 -2.68 -4.68
N ARG A 200 -1.16 -3.28 -4.93
CA ARG A 200 -1.04 -4.60 -5.56
C ARG A 200 -0.76 -5.66 -4.52
N LEU A 201 -1.35 -6.83 -4.73
CA LEU A 201 -1.20 -7.99 -3.88
C LEU A 201 -0.44 -9.09 -4.60
N VAL A 202 0.54 -9.67 -3.92
CA VAL A 202 1.05 -11.00 -4.18
C VAL A 202 0.81 -11.83 -2.91
N LEU A 203 0.07 -12.92 -3.03
CA LEU A 203 -0.25 -13.81 -1.92
C LEU A 203 0.47 -15.12 -2.12
N ARG A 204 1.21 -15.57 -1.09
CA ARG A 204 1.95 -16.82 -1.09
C ARG A 204 1.52 -17.71 0.06
N ASP A 205 1.41 -19.01 -0.17
CA ASP A 205 1.16 -19.98 0.88
C ASP A 205 2.42 -20.25 1.73
N ALA A 206 2.30 -21.17 2.70
CA ALA A 206 3.42 -21.54 3.58
C ALA A 206 4.61 -22.19 2.84
N SER A 207 4.41 -22.71 1.64
CA SER A 207 5.47 -23.26 0.79
C SER A 207 6.17 -22.21 -0.07
N GLY A 208 5.64 -20.98 -0.11
CA GLY A 208 6.07 -19.91 -1.00
C GLY A 208 5.40 -19.93 -2.37
N THR A 209 4.47 -20.85 -2.62
CA THR A 209 3.70 -20.91 -3.87
C THR A 209 2.76 -19.72 -3.97
N GLU A 210 2.72 -19.06 -5.13
CA GLU A 210 1.83 -17.94 -5.36
C GLU A 210 0.38 -18.41 -5.56
N ILE A 211 -0.53 -17.92 -4.73
CA ILE A 211 -1.95 -18.23 -4.70
C ILE A 211 -2.84 -16.98 -4.90
N THR A 212 -2.28 -15.93 -5.47
CA THR A 212 -2.99 -14.64 -5.66
C THR A 212 -4.25 -14.78 -6.50
N LYS A 213 -4.21 -15.64 -7.53
CA LYS A 213 -5.33 -15.81 -8.49
C LYS A 213 -6.55 -16.44 -7.82
N GLU A 214 -6.32 -17.44 -6.99
CA GLU A 214 -7.35 -18.20 -6.25
C GLU A 214 -8.04 -17.31 -5.20
N HIS A 215 -7.34 -16.30 -4.72
CA HIS A 215 -7.79 -15.38 -3.68
C HIS A 215 -7.89 -13.92 -4.15
N GLY A 216 -8.24 -13.70 -5.42
CA GLY A 216 -8.34 -12.37 -6.03
C GLY A 216 -9.24 -11.37 -5.30
N TRP A 217 -10.16 -11.85 -4.46
CA TRP A 217 -11.01 -11.03 -3.59
C TRP A 217 -10.21 -10.23 -2.53
N LEU A 218 -9.00 -10.67 -2.19
CA LEU A 218 -8.15 -9.99 -1.22
C LEU A 218 -7.43 -8.75 -1.79
N ARG A 219 -7.51 -8.50 -3.09
CA ARG A 219 -6.97 -7.27 -3.72
C ARG A 219 -7.52 -6.00 -3.10
N ALA A 220 -8.79 -6.01 -2.70
CA ALA A 220 -9.40 -4.88 -2.03
C ALA A 220 -8.70 -4.49 -0.71
N MET A 221 -8.10 -5.45 0.01
CA MET A 221 -7.24 -5.17 1.16
C MET A 221 -5.98 -4.41 0.73
N ALA A 222 -5.31 -4.86 -0.32
CA ALA A 222 -4.12 -4.16 -0.81
C ALA A 222 -4.44 -2.74 -1.29
N GLU A 223 -5.56 -2.54 -1.96
CA GLU A 223 -6.04 -1.23 -2.39
C GLU A 223 -6.39 -0.32 -1.19
N SER A 224 -6.92 -0.89 -0.09
CA SER A 224 -7.22 -0.10 1.13
C SER A 224 -5.96 0.39 1.86
N LEU A 225 -4.81 -0.24 1.63
CA LEU A 225 -3.51 0.20 2.14
C LEU A 225 -2.88 1.33 1.30
N GLY A 226 -3.49 1.70 0.17
CA GLY A 226 -3.04 2.79 -0.70
C GLY A 226 -1.61 2.60 -1.20
N SER A 227 -0.78 3.63 -1.03
CA SER A 227 0.63 3.61 -1.44
C SER A 227 1.53 2.77 -0.54
N ARG A 228 1.04 2.34 0.62
CA ARG A 228 1.84 1.62 1.61
C ARG A 228 2.37 0.30 1.06
N SER A 229 3.61 -0.02 1.37
CA SER A 229 4.20 -1.32 1.13
C SER A 229 4.26 -2.10 2.43
N ALA A 230 3.70 -3.31 2.45
CA ALA A 230 3.61 -4.13 3.65
C ALA A 230 3.79 -5.62 3.34
N VAL A 231 4.35 -6.37 4.28
CA VAL A 231 4.32 -7.83 4.28
C VAL A 231 3.56 -8.28 5.52
N LEU A 232 2.43 -8.93 5.29
CA LEU A 232 1.49 -9.37 6.30
C LEU A 232 1.51 -10.89 6.37
N ASP A 233 1.60 -11.44 7.59
CA ASP A 233 1.50 -12.87 7.83
C ASP A 233 0.15 -13.19 8.48
N GLY A 234 -0.57 -14.17 7.96
CA GLY A 234 -1.91 -14.49 8.43
C GLY A 234 -2.42 -15.83 7.93
N GLU A 235 -3.72 -16.04 8.11
CA GLU A 235 -4.42 -17.25 7.69
C GLU A 235 -5.70 -16.90 6.92
N ILE A 236 -6.00 -17.67 5.88
CA ILE A 236 -7.30 -17.62 5.21
C ILE A 236 -8.19 -18.67 5.88
N VAL A 237 -9.26 -18.20 6.51
CA VAL A 237 -10.17 -19.04 7.29
C VAL A 237 -11.61 -18.91 6.80
N PRO A 238 -12.43 -19.97 6.85
CA PRO A 238 -13.85 -19.87 6.51
C PRO A 238 -14.63 -19.31 7.70
N LEU A 239 -14.93 -18.02 7.70
CA LEU A 239 -15.75 -17.36 8.71
C LEU A 239 -17.11 -16.98 8.11
N GLY A 240 -18.20 -17.45 8.74
CA GLY A 240 -19.55 -17.14 8.25
C GLY A 240 -19.83 -17.62 6.82
N GLY A 241 -19.19 -18.71 6.38
CA GLY A 241 -19.33 -19.26 5.03
C GLY A 241 -18.50 -18.59 3.95
N ASN A 242 -17.77 -17.55 4.27
CA ASN A 242 -16.87 -16.85 3.34
C ASN A 242 -15.40 -16.96 3.80
N PRO A 243 -14.44 -17.06 2.88
CA PRO A 243 -13.04 -16.96 3.24
C PRO A 243 -12.69 -15.54 3.70
N VAL A 244 -12.04 -15.44 4.85
CA VAL A 244 -11.57 -14.21 5.49
C VAL A 244 -10.07 -14.33 5.73
N TYR A 245 -9.30 -13.30 5.42
CA TYR A 245 -7.89 -13.21 5.79
C TYR A 245 -7.75 -12.61 7.18
N VAL A 246 -7.23 -13.41 8.11
CA VAL A 246 -6.96 -13.01 9.49
C VAL A 246 -5.47 -12.78 9.64
N CYS A 247 -5.08 -11.51 9.69
CA CYS A 247 -3.69 -11.07 9.75
C CYS A 247 -3.18 -11.08 11.19
N SER A 248 -2.09 -11.77 11.45
CA SER A 248 -1.55 -12.00 12.80
C SER A 248 -0.17 -11.39 13.03
N ASP A 249 0.56 -10.96 11.98
CA ASP A 249 1.86 -10.31 12.12
C ASP A 249 2.16 -9.36 10.96
N LEU A 250 3.01 -8.36 11.20
CA LEU A 250 3.52 -7.41 10.20
C LEU A 250 5.04 -7.56 10.14
N LEU A 251 5.54 -7.93 8.97
CA LEU A 251 6.95 -8.32 8.78
C LEU A 251 7.79 -7.25 8.07
N TYR A 252 7.11 -6.37 7.33
CA TYR A 252 7.70 -5.26 6.61
C TYR A 252 6.69 -4.12 6.55
N ASP A 253 7.15 -2.90 6.71
CA ASP A 253 6.33 -1.70 6.71
C ASP A 253 7.06 -0.52 6.05
N ASP A 254 6.61 -0.14 4.88
CA ASP A 254 6.96 1.09 4.15
C ASP A 254 8.47 1.39 4.09
N GLY A 255 9.24 0.43 3.59
CA GLY A 255 10.69 0.57 3.45
C GLY A 255 11.49 0.07 4.65
N ARG A 256 10.87 -0.64 5.58
CA ARG A 256 11.56 -1.18 6.76
C ARG A 256 11.22 -2.62 7.01
N SER A 257 12.23 -3.47 7.11
CA SER A 257 12.07 -4.81 7.65
C SER A 257 11.78 -4.75 9.15
N LEU A 258 10.78 -5.49 9.60
CA LEU A 258 10.41 -5.61 11.00
C LEU A 258 10.81 -6.96 11.60
N LEU A 259 11.49 -7.81 10.84
CA LEU A 259 11.81 -9.17 11.26
C LEU A 259 12.61 -9.22 12.57
N ALA A 260 13.54 -8.29 12.78
CA ALA A 260 14.35 -8.18 14.00
C ALA A 260 13.63 -7.47 15.16
N GLU A 261 12.50 -6.81 14.90
CA GLU A 261 11.74 -6.11 15.94
C GLU A 261 11.03 -7.12 16.86
N PRO A 262 10.87 -6.81 18.16
CA PRO A 262 10.05 -7.60 19.07
C PRO A 262 8.61 -7.73 18.59
N TYR A 263 7.97 -8.90 18.83
CA TYR A 263 6.58 -9.14 18.42
C TYR A 263 5.62 -8.05 18.93
N GLU A 264 5.78 -7.57 20.15
CA GLU A 264 4.94 -6.50 20.70
C GLU A 264 4.97 -5.22 19.85
N ARG A 265 6.13 -4.86 19.27
CA ARG A 265 6.26 -3.70 18.38
C ARG A 265 5.67 -3.95 17.01
N ARG A 266 5.90 -5.15 16.45
CA ARG A 266 5.28 -5.55 15.18
C ARG A 266 3.76 -5.56 15.30
N ARG A 267 3.27 -6.07 16.44
CA ARG A 267 1.84 -6.12 16.76
C ARG A 267 1.22 -4.73 16.84
N ALA A 268 1.83 -3.80 17.57
CA ALA A 268 1.37 -2.42 17.67
C ALA A 268 1.30 -1.73 16.30
N ARG A 269 2.28 -1.98 15.42
CA ARG A 269 2.25 -1.47 14.05
C ARG A 269 1.15 -2.11 13.22
N LEU A 270 0.92 -3.42 13.34
CA LEU A 270 -0.17 -4.13 12.67
C LEU A 270 -1.54 -3.55 13.06
N GLU A 271 -1.75 -3.30 14.33
CA GLU A 271 -2.98 -2.67 14.83
C GLU A 271 -3.15 -1.24 14.27
N GLY A 272 -2.07 -0.50 14.15
CA GLY A 272 -2.04 0.83 13.53
C GLY A 272 -2.36 0.84 12.02
N LEU A 273 -2.41 -0.31 11.35
CA LEU A 273 -2.90 -0.41 9.97
C LEU A 273 -4.43 -0.39 9.89
N GLU A 274 -5.13 -0.59 11.02
CA GLU A 274 -6.59 -0.60 11.12
C GLU A 274 -7.25 -1.55 10.09
N LEU A 275 -6.65 -2.73 9.89
CA LEU A 275 -7.16 -3.72 8.94
C LEU A 275 -8.54 -4.23 9.38
N ALA A 276 -9.60 -3.62 8.86
CA ALA A 276 -10.98 -3.97 9.11
C ALA A 276 -11.79 -3.85 7.82
N GLY A 277 -11.94 -4.95 7.11
CA GLY A 277 -12.72 -5.04 5.88
C GLY A 277 -13.73 -6.18 5.92
N PRO A 278 -14.56 -6.31 4.90
CA PRO A 278 -15.61 -7.35 4.87
C PRO A 278 -15.05 -8.77 4.88
N ARG A 279 -13.79 -8.94 4.46
CA ARG A 279 -13.14 -10.25 4.32
C ARG A 279 -11.68 -10.26 4.78
N TRP A 280 -11.23 -9.28 5.54
CA TRP A 280 -9.91 -9.22 6.17
C TRP A 280 -9.98 -8.46 7.48
N GLN A 281 -9.19 -8.91 8.44
CA GLN A 281 -9.09 -8.25 9.74
C GLN A 281 -7.77 -8.58 10.41
N THR A 282 -7.40 -7.78 11.41
CA THR A 282 -6.32 -8.11 12.33
C THR A 282 -6.80 -9.18 13.29
N ALA A 283 -6.00 -10.24 13.50
CA ALA A 283 -6.27 -11.25 14.53
C ALA A 283 -6.32 -10.60 15.91
N PRO A 284 -7.28 -10.90 16.77
CA PRO A 284 -7.25 -10.43 18.14
C PRO A 284 -6.10 -11.11 18.91
N SER A 285 -5.46 -10.38 19.82
CA SER A 285 -4.37 -10.88 20.67
C SER A 285 -4.56 -10.40 22.11
N TRP A 286 -4.32 -11.29 23.04
CA TRP A 286 -4.54 -11.07 24.48
C TRP A 286 -3.27 -11.40 25.27
N PRO A 287 -2.45 -10.39 25.61
CA PRO A 287 -1.23 -10.59 26.40
C PRO A 287 -1.52 -11.23 27.73
N GLY A 288 -0.85 -12.35 28.06
CA GLY A 288 -0.95 -13.05 29.33
C GLY A 288 -2.20 -13.92 29.56
N GLU A 289 -3.26 -13.74 28.76
CA GLU A 289 -4.62 -14.26 29.03
C GLU A 289 -4.84 -15.70 28.51
N VAL A 290 -3.83 -16.56 28.56
CA VAL A 290 -3.87 -17.89 27.95
C VAL A 290 -5.08 -18.75 28.39
N ARG A 291 -5.50 -18.67 29.66
CA ARG A 291 -6.61 -19.49 30.17
C ARG A 291 -7.95 -19.08 29.58
N ALA A 292 -8.18 -17.76 29.48
CA ALA A 292 -9.40 -17.20 28.91
C ALA A 292 -9.47 -17.51 27.42
N VAL A 293 -8.35 -17.29 26.68
CA VAL A 293 -8.28 -17.53 25.24
C VAL A 293 -8.46 -19.02 24.91
N ARG A 294 -7.83 -19.93 25.67
CA ARG A 294 -8.04 -21.38 25.48
C ARG A 294 -9.49 -21.82 25.70
N ARG A 295 -10.15 -21.30 26.74
CA ARG A 295 -11.56 -21.58 26.97
C ARG A 295 -12.43 -21.10 25.81
N ALA A 296 -12.23 -19.86 25.39
CA ALA A 296 -12.96 -19.28 24.26
C ALA A 296 -12.70 -20.04 22.95
N ALA A 297 -11.47 -20.51 22.70
CA ALA A 297 -11.12 -21.32 21.54
C ALA A 297 -11.88 -22.64 21.55
N ALA A 298 -11.90 -23.33 22.70
CA ALA A 298 -12.63 -24.59 22.86
C ALA A 298 -14.16 -24.43 22.69
N GLU A 299 -14.74 -23.35 23.25
CA GLU A 299 -16.18 -23.04 23.11
C GLU A 299 -16.56 -22.76 21.64
N GLN A 300 -15.63 -22.22 20.84
CA GLN A 300 -15.82 -21.96 19.41
C GLN A 300 -15.40 -23.12 18.50
N GLY A 301 -14.93 -24.24 19.08
CA GLY A 301 -14.48 -25.41 18.31
C GLY A 301 -13.20 -25.14 17.49
N LEU A 302 -12.36 -24.18 17.90
CA LEU A 302 -11.11 -23.88 17.23
C LEU A 302 -10.03 -24.91 17.59
N PRO A 303 -9.03 -25.14 16.69
CA PRO A 303 -7.98 -26.14 16.88
C PRO A 303 -7.10 -25.93 18.13
N GLY A 304 -7.02 -24.70 18.63
CA GLY A 304 -6.20 -24.34 19.77
C GLY A 304 -5.89 -22.86 19.86
N VAL A 305 -4.81 -22.53 20.56
CA VAL A 305 -4.31 -21.18 20.69
C VAL A 305 -2.83 -21.09 20.34
N LEU A 306 -2.43 -19.98 19.77
CA LEU A 306 -1.05 -19.64 19.40
C LEU A 306 -0.53 -18.56 20.36
N GLY A 307 0.52 -18.89 21.13
CA GLY A 307 1.25 -17.92 21.92
C GLY A 307 2.48 -17.41 21.15
N LYS A 308 2.61 -16.12 21.02
CA LYS A 308 3.79 -15.46 20.46
C LYS A 308 4.50 -14.69 21.56
N ARG A 309 5.77 -14.97 21.78
CA ARG A 309 6.56 -14.32 22.81
C ARG A 309 6.74 -12.83 22.48
N LEU A 310 6.36 -11.96 23.41
CA LEU A 310 6.28 -10.50 23.20
C LEU A 310 7.61 -9.87 22.77
N ASP A 311 8.72 -10.34 23.34
CA ASP A 311 10.08 -9.84 23.09
C ASP A 311 10.83 -10.57 21.99
N SER A 312 10.16 -11.45 21.21
CA SER A 312 10.83 -12.26 20.18
C SER A 312 10.87 -11.59 18.80
N PRO A 313 11.96 -11.80 18.04
CA PRO A 313 12.00 -11.49 16.61
C PRO A 313 11.10 -12.47 15.82
N TYR A 314 10.93 -12.19 14.54
CA TYR A 314 10.36 -13.13 13.59
C TYR A 314 11.49 -13.84 12.83
N GLU A 315 11.51 -15.15 12.86
CA GLU A 315 12.54 -16.02 12.27
C GLU A 315 11.96 -16.76 11.05
N PRO A 316 12.08 -16.18 9.83
CA PRO A 316 11.46 -16.74 8.64
C PRO A 316 11.90 -18.18 8.37
N GLY A 317 10.92 -19.06 8.12
CA GLY A 317 11.16 -20.48 7.80
C GLY A 317 11.51 -21.37 9.00
N GLU A 318 11.83 -20.79 10.14
CA GLU A 318 12.23 -21.56 11.32
C GLU A 318 11.03 -22.06 12.13
N GLU A 319 11.21 -23.20 12.81
CA GLU A 319 10.35 -23.63 13.89
C GLU A 319 10.95 -23.12 15.20
N SER A 320 10.28 -22.11 15.80
CA SER A 320 10.85 -21.38 16.94
C SER A 320 10.08 -21.63 18.23
N PRO A 321 10.78 -21.88 19.35
CA PRO A 321 10.16 -22.00 20.67
C PRO A 321 9.56 -20.69 21.18
N ALA A 322 9.85 -19.55 20.52
CA ALA A 322 9.21 -18.27 20.79
C ALA A 322 7.72 -18.24 20.38
N TRP A 323 7.31 -19.17 19.51
CA TRP A 323 5.92 -19.41 19.16
C TRP A 323 5.47 -20.76 19.66
N VAL A 324 4.35 -20.80 20.37
CA VAL A 324 3.84 -22.02 21.03
C VAL A 324 2.40 -22.26 20.60
N LEU A 325 2.17 -23.39 19.95
CA LEU A 325 0.83 -23.89 19.66
C LEU A 325 0.38 -24.79 20.81
N LEU A 326 -0.72 -24.45 21.44
CA LEU A 326 -1.42 -25.29 22.43
C LEU A 326 -2.72 -25.81 21.80
N PRO A 327 -2.80 -27.07 21.43
CA PRO A 327 -4.04 -27.67 20.94
C PRO A 327 -5.18 -27.57 21.97
N SER A 328 -6.43 -27.54 21.47
CA SER A 328 -7.66 -27.52 22.27
C SER A 328 -7.85 -28.83 23.06
#